data_43e4764d127f6bec50caca8d7346f8f3
#
_entry.id   43e4764d127f6bec50caca8d7346f8f3
#
_cell.length_a   1.000
_cell.length_b   1.000
_cell.length_c   1.000
_cell.angle_alpha   90.00
_cell.angle_beta   90.00
_cell.angle_gamma   90.00
#
_symmetry.space_group_name_H-M   'P 1'
#
loop_
_entity.id
_entity.type
_entity.pdbx_description
1 polymer ?
#
loop_
_entity_poly.entity_id
_entity_poly.type
_entity_poly.pdbx_seq_one_letter_code
_entity_poly.pdbx_strand_id
1 'polypeptide(L)'
;LNRLAPMIADLDELEALLHDVSDDGNPDLLHDVADRLWPTIKGLETQVRERVEEAMAEAQLALTGADMLDALANGAGLQRRLRAATTEAIEEAIEEANGALSEFLNGTGLRMPQRLFIDGWPLKVDRKEVDLLVEDLERRIAADEAAELTRLSTALAPLREVCGEAIEAMVELDQWLAVARWSEAHRCVRPTMVEHGLVVVEGRHPLLGIE
;
A
#
# COMPACT_ATOMS: atom_id res chain seq x y z
N LEU A 1 27.67 -26.65 19.77
CA LEU A 1 26.58 -26.10 20.62
C LEU A 1 26.89 -24.71 21.15
N ASN A 2 28.12 -24.39 21.60
CA ASN A 2 28.46 -23.05 22.14
C ASN A 2 28.43 -21.91 21.07
N ARG A 3 28.49 -22.21 19.78
CA ARG A 3 28.36 -21.22 18.69
C ARG A 3 26.92 -20.93 18.31
N LEU A 4 25.98 -21.83 18.57
CA LEU A 4 24.57 -21.68 18.20
C LEU A 4 23.79 -20.78 19.17
N ALA A 5 24.15 -20.71 20.42
CA ALA A 5 23.45 -19.92 21.43
C ALA A 5 23.41 -18.39 21.13
N PRO A 6 24.52 -17.72 20.76
CA PRO A 6 24.47 -16.31 20.36
C PRO A 6 23.64 -16.11 19.07
N MET A 7 23.73 -17.05 18.12
CA MET A 7 22.98 -16.98 16.85
C MET A 7 21.47 -17.08 17.04
N ILE A 8 20.99 -17.81 18.06
CA ILE A 8 19.58 -17.87 18.39
C ILE A 8 19.11 -16.51 18.92
N ALA A 9 19.90 -15.85 19.77
CA ALA A 9 19.58 -14.52 20.28
C ALA A 9 19.48 -13.46 19.14
N ASP A 10 20.39 -13.54 18.16
CA ASP A 10 20.39 -12.64 17.00
C ASP A 10 19.21 -12.92 16.06
N LEU A 11 18.74 -14.18 15.97
CA LEU A 11 17.51 -14.53 15.23
C LEU A 11 16.25 -14.06 15.95
N ASP A 12 16.23 -14.08 17.28
CA ASP A 12 15.14 -13.52 18.10
C ASP A 12 15.06 -11.99 17.93
N GLU A 13 16.22 -11.32 17.82
CA GLU A 13 16.28 -9.87 17.51
C GLU A 13 15.76 -9.58 16.09
N LEU A 14 16.07 -10.44 15.13
CA LEU A 14 15.55 -10.35 13.76
C LEU A 14 14.03 -10.54 13.71
N GLU A 15 13.49 -11.50 14.46
CA GLU A 15 12.05 -11.72 14.58
C GLU A 15 11.38 -10.51 15.22
N ALA A 16 11.96 -9.92 16.25
CA ALA A 16 11.46 -8.70 16.89
C ALA A 16 11.45 -7.50 15.92
N LEU A 17 12.54 -7.31 15.14
CA LEU A 17 12.62 -6.26 14.11
C LEU A 17 11.60 -6.47 13.00
N LEU A 18 11.38 -7.69 12.54
CA LEU A 18 10.38 -8.01 11.53
C LEU A 18 8.95 -7.80 12.05
N HIS A 19 8.72 -8.01 13.34
CA HIS A 19 7.43 -7.75 13.97
C HIS A 19 7.17 -6.26 14.13
N ASP A 20 8.17 -5.49 14.54
CA ASP A 20 8.11 -4.03 14.70
C ASP A 20 7.85 -3.33 13.35
N VAL A 21 8.39 -3.88 12.26
CA VAL A 21 8.13 -3.45 10.88
C VAL A 21 6.67 -3.59 10.48
N SER A 22 5.97 -4.59 11.02
CA SER A 22 4.55 -4.83 10.71
C SER A 22 3.61 -3.84 11.39
N ASP A 23 4.06 -3.15 12.44
CA ASP A 23 3.18 -2.34 13.31
C ASP A 23 3.37 -0.81 13.15
N ASP A 24 4.47 -0.33 12.56
CA ASP A 24 4.92 1.07 12.66
C ASP A 24 4.55 1.98 11.48
N GLY A 25 3.94 1.49 10.44
CA GLY A 25 3.58 2.30 9.28
C GLY A 25 2.12 2.19 8.92
N ASN A 26 1.44 3.32 8.66
CA ASN A 26 0.14 3.31 8.03
C ASN A 26 0.30 3.43 6.48
N PRO A 27 1.02 2.48 5.82
CA PRO A 27 1.10 2.44 4.37
C PRO A 27 -0.29 2.21 3.77
N ASP A 28 -1.20 1.65 4.55
CA ASP A 28 -2.57 1.35 4.14
C ASP A 28 -3.38 2.62 3.85
N LEU A 29 -3.12 3.75 4.55
CA LEU A 29 -3.90 4.98 4.35
C LEU A 29 -3.77 5.53 2.93
N LEU A 30 -2.55 5.65 2.41
CA LEU A 30 -2.33 6.20 1.06
C LEU A 30 -2.83 5.24 -0.02
N HIS A 31 -2.67 3.93 0.17
CA HIS A 31 -3.20 2.92 -0.73
C HIS A 31 -4.72 2.87 -0.69
N ASP A 32 -5.35 2.94 0.49
CA ASP A 32 -6.81 3.03 0.63
C ASP A 32 -7.36 4.29 -0.06
N VAL A 33 -6.67 5.42 0.08
CA VAL A 33 -7.02 6.64 -0.62
C VAL A 33 -6.85 6.49 -2.13
N ALA A 34 -5.79 5.83 -2.61
CA ALA A 34 -5.56 5.59 -4.04
C ALA A 34 -6.70 4.75 -4.65
N ASP A 35 -7.10 3.68 -3.98
CA ASP A 35 -8.17 2.80 -4.44
C ASP A 35 -9.55 3.49 -4.46
N ARG A 36 -9.79 4.40 -3.51
CA ARG A 36 -11.09 5.07 -3.32
C ARG A 36 -11.20 6.44 -3.98
N LEU A 37 -10.09 7.03 -4.42
CA LEU A 37 -10.07 8.40 -4.95
C LEU A 37 -11.04 8.59 -6.12
N TRP A 38 -10.97 7.76 -7.16
CA TRP A 38 -11.85 7.84 -8.32
C TRP A 38 -13.32 7.57 -8.00
N PRO A 39 -13.68 6.52 -7.24
CA PRO A 39 -15.05 6.34 -6.75
C PRO A 39 -15.57 7.54 -5.97
N THR A 40 -14.75 8.13 -5.09
CA THR A 40 -15.13 9.31 -4.30
C THR A 40 -15.40 10.52 -5.20
N ILE A 41 -14.46 10.87 -6.10
CA ILE A 41 -14.64 12.00 -7.03
C ILE A 41 -15.88 11.82 -7.89
N LYS A 42 -16.14 10.61 -8.38
CA LYS A 42 -17.33 10.30 -9.18
C LYS A 42 -18.63 10.40 -8.37
N GLY A 43 -18.57 10.01 -7.10
CA GLY A 43 -19.67 10.21 -6.16
C GLY A 43 -20.00 11.70 -5.96
N LEU A 44 -18.96 12.52 -5.73
CA LEU A 44 -19.10 13.96 -5.59
C LEU A 44 -19.64 14.62 -6.87
N GLU A 45 -19.20 14.20 -8.05
CA GLU A 45 -19.75 14.69 -9.33
C GLU A 45 -21.26 14.40 -9.45
N THR A 46 -21.68 13.21 -9.02
CA THR A 46 -23.10 12.82 -9.04
C THR A 46 -23.91 13.64 -8.03
N GLN A 47 -23.40 13.80 -6.82
CA GLN A 47 -24.00 14.57 -5.74
C GLN A 47 -24.22 16.04 -6.12
N VAL A 48 -23.18 16.68 -6.67
CA VAL A 48 -23.28 18.07 -7.16
C VAL A 48 -24.32 18.19 -8.26
N ARG A 49 -24.38 17.24 -9.19
CA ARG A 49 -25.37 17.25 -10.26
C ARG A 49 -26.79 17.15 -9.72
N GLU A 50 -27.05 16.19 -8.85
CA GLU A 50 -28.36 15.98 -8.25
C GLU A 50 -28.83 17.22 -7.47
N ARG A 51 -27.94 17.83 -6.68
CA ARG A 51 -28.26 19.04 -5.90
C ARG A 51 -28.65 20.21 -6.80
N VAL A 52 -27.93 20.40 -7.91
CA VAL A 52 -28.25 21.45 -8.87
C VAL A 52 -29.55 21.18 -9.62
N GLU A 53 -29.81 19.92 -9.99
CA GLU A 53 -31.06 19.53 -10.62
C GLU A 53 -32.27 19.74 -9.69
N GLU A 54 -32.14 19.44 -8.39
CA GLU A 54 -33.16 19.73 -7.36
C GLU A 54 -33.42 21.23 -7.25
N ALA A 55 -32.39 22.06 -7.14
CA ALA A 55 -32.52 23.51 -7.05
C ALA A 55 -33.17 24.10 -8.30
N MET A 56 -32.87 23.57 -9.50
CA MET A 56 -33.49 23.96 -10.72
C MET A 56 -34.99 23.60 -10.75
N ALA A 57 -35.35 22.42 -10.26
CA ALA A 57 -36.76 21.98 -10.18
C ALA A 57 -37.54 22.84 -9.17
N GLU A 58 -36.97 23.13 -8.02
CA GLU A 58 -37.58 24.03 -7.01
C GLU A 58 -37.78 25.43 -7.55
N ALA A 59 -36.77 26.00 -8.24
CA ALA A 59 -36.89 27.32 -8.88
C ALA A 59 -37.97 27.37 -9.93
N GLN A 60 -38.18 26.31 -10.68
CA GLN A 60 -39.29 26.19 -11.67
C GLN A 60 -40.65 26.10 -10.99
N LEU A 61 -40.77 25.36 -9.90
CA LEU A 61 -42.03 25.22 -9.15
C LEU A 61 -42.41 26.50 -8.41
N ALA A 62 -41.45 27.33 -8.02
CA ALA A 62 -41.66 28.60 -7.33
C ALA A 62 -42.15 29.74 -8.26
N LEU A 63 -42.25 29.48 -9.56
CA LEU A 63 -42.76 30.48 -10.53
C LEU A 63 -44.23 30.74 -10.33
N THR A 64 -44.60 31.97 -10.09
CA THR A 64 -46.00 32.41 -10.01
C THR A 64 -46.60 32.59 -11.42
N GLY A 65 -47.93 32.58 -11.53
CA GLY A 65 -48.59 32.87 -12.78
C GLY A 65 -48.23 34.24 -13.41
N ALA A 66 -47.87 35.22 -12.56
CA ALA A 66 -47.35 36.51 -13.02
C ALA A 66 -45.93 36.40 -13.62
N ASP A 67 -45.08 35.59 -13.04
CA ASP A 67 -43.73 35.32 -13.57
C ASP A 67 -43.79 34.58 -14.89
N MET A 68 -44.76 33.68 -15.08
CA MET A 68 -45.04 33.01 -16.38
C MET A 68 -45.49 33.98 -17.46
N LEU A 69 -46.36 34.93 -17.12
CA LEU A 69 -46.81 35.96 -18.05
C LEU A 69 -45.68 36.92 -18.44
N ASP A 70 -44.83 37.28 -17.49
CA ASP A 70 -43.64 38.12 -17.75
C ASP A 70 -42.58 37.36 -18.57
N ALA A 71 -42.45 36.05 -18.35
CA ALA A 71 -41.60 35.16 -19.15
C ALA A 71 -42.08 35.06 -20.62
N LEU A 72 -43.39 34.98 -20.83
CA LEU A 72 -43.98 34.96 -22.15
C LEU A 72 -43.88 36.34 -22.88
N ALA A 73 -43.92 37.43 -22.12
CA ALA A 73 -43.75 38.78 -22.65
C ALA A 73 -42.30 39.20 -22.92
N ASN A 74 -41.38 38.83 -22.05
CA ASN A 74 -40.00 39.34 -22.04
C ASN A 74 -38.92 38.31 -21.71
N GLY A 75 -39.12 37.05 -21.77
CA GLY A 75 -38.17 35.92 -21.59
C GLY A 75 -36.93 36.10 -20.70
N ALA A 76 -36.46 37.34 -20.59
CA ALA A 76 -35.20 37.68 -19.89
C ALA A 76 -35.31 37.64 -18.36
N GLY A 77 -36.49 37.87 -17.78
CA GLY A 77 -36.71 37.86 -16.33
C GLY A 77 -36.62 36.46 -15.74
N LEU A 78 -37.26 35.52 -16.40
CA LEU A 78 -37.22 34.10 -16.03
C LEU A 78 -35.80 33.51 -16.12
N GLN A 79 -35.11 33.77 -17.24
CA GLN A 79 -33.75 33.31 -17.43
C GLN A 79 -32.80 33.88 -16.38
N ARG A 80 -33.01 35.13 -15.94
CA ARG A 80 -32.18 35.75 -14.89
C ARG A 80 -32.39 35.09 -13.53
N ARG A 81 -33.66 34.79 -13.16
CA ARG A 81 -34.00 34.12 -11.90
C ARG A 81 -33.51 32.68 -11.87
N LEU A 82 -33.71 31.91 -12.95
CA LEU A 82 -33.18 30.55 -13.04
C LEU A 82 -31.66 30.52 -13.01
N ARG A 83 -30.98 31.46 -13.67
CA ARG A 83 -29.54 31.59 -13.59
C ARG A 83 -29.08 31.93 -12.18
N ALA A 84 -29.73 32.86 -11.49
CA ALA A 84 -29.34 33.22 -10.13
C ALA A 84 -29.49 32.03 -9.17
N ALA A 85 -30.65 31.36 -9.18
CA ALA A 85 -30.86 30.15 -8.35
C ALA A 85 -29.87 29.01 -8.69
N THR A 86 -29.61 28.80 -9.97
CA THR A 86 -28.66 27.78 -10.41
C THR A 86 -27.23 28.13 -10.00
N THR A 87 -26.83 29.40 -10.07
CA THR A 87 -25.47 29.83 -9.69
C THR A 87 -25.23 29.62 -8.19
N GLU A 88 -26.18 30.02 -7.36
CA GLU A 88 -26.09 29.85 -5.90
C GLU A 88 -26.03 28.36 -5.52
N ALA A 89 -26.89 27.53 -6.11
CA ALA A 89 -26.88 26.08 -5.88
C ALA A 89 -25.59 25.41 -6.38
N ILE A 90 -25.02 25.86 -7.49
CA ILE A 90 -23.73 25.37 -7.97
C ILE A 90 -22.60 25.74 -7.02
N GLU A 91 -22.56 26.99 -6.56
CA GLU A 91 -21.53 27.45 -5.63
C GLU A 91 -21.59 26.67 -4.30
N GLU A 92 -22.78 26.51 -3.73
CA GLU A 92 -23.00 25.75 -2.49
C GLU A 92 -22.63 24.28 -2.66
N ALA A 93 -23.07 23.63 -3.75
CA ALA A 93 -22.76 22.23 -4.01
C ALA A 93 -21.26 21.98 -4.27
N ILE A 94 -20.57 22.92 -4.92
CA ILE A 94 -19.12 22.85 -5.13
C ILE A 94 -18.38 23.01 -3.79
N GLU A 95 -18.82 23.92 -2.92
CA GLU A 95 -18.21 24.13 -1.60
C GLU A 95 -18.38 22.89 -0.74
N GLU A 96 -19.56 22.29 -0.72
CA GLU A 96 -19.84 21.03 -0.01
C GLU A 96 -18.96 19.87 -0.55
N ALA A 97 -18.85 19.74 -1.86
CA ALA A 97 -18.00 18.72 -2.49
C ALA A 97 -16.50 18.93 -2.18
N ASN A 98 -16.04 20.17 -2.19
CA ASN A 98 -14.66 20.49 -1.80
C ASN A 98 -14.40 20.18 -0.32
N GLY A 99 -15.37 20.45 0.56
CA GLY A 99 -15.31 20.09 1.97
C GLY A 99 -15.19 18.59 2.16
N ALA A 100 -16.02 17.80 1.48
CA ALA A 100 -16.01 16.34 1.54
C ALA A 100 -14.70 15.76 0.98
N LEU A 101 -14.17 16.31 -0.12
CA LEU A 101 -12.87 15.90 -0.65
C LEU A 101 -11.73 16.25 0.31
N SER A 102 -11.79 17.41 0.95
CA SER A 102 -10.80 17.82 1.95
C SER A 102 -10.77 16.88 3.16
N GLU A 103 -11.95 16.45 3.62
CA GLU A 103 -12.08 15.47 4.69
C GLU A 103 -11.53 14.10 4.27
N PHE A 104 -11.86 13.67 3.05
CA PHE A 104 -11.34 12.41 2.50
C PHE A 104 -9.82 12.39 2.38
N LEU A 105 -9.19 13.51 2.01
CA LEU A 105 -7.73 13.65 1.89
C LEU A 105 -7.04 13.99 3.22
N ASN A 106 -7.81 14.14 4.29
CA ASN A 106 -7.23 14.50 5.59
C ASN A 106 -6.24 13.44 6.08
N GLY A 107 -5.13 13.89 6.63
CA GLY A 107 -4.06 13.00 7.13
C GLY A 107 -3.10 12.47 6.05
N THR A 108 -3.44 12.57 4.75
CA THR A 108 -2.55 12.12 3.66
C THR A 108 -1.42 13.12 3.36
N GLY A 109 -1.62 14.40 3.74
CA GLY A 109 -0.72 15.51 3.39
C GLY A 109 -0.72 15.85 1.89
N LEU A 110 -1.67 15.32 1.12
CA LEU A 110 -1.87 15.67 -0.29
C LEU A 110 -2.42 17.09 -0.42
N ARG A 111 -2.05 17.74 -1.51
CA ARG A 111 -2.54 19.07 -1.79
C ARG A 111 -3.93 19.00 -2.42
N MET A 112 -4.87 19.78 -1.87
CA MET A 112 -6.19 19.96 -2.48
C MET A 112 -6.07 20.52 -3.90
N PRO A 113 -6.86 20.00 -4.86
CA PRO A 113 -7.00 20.59 -6.18
C PRO A 113 -7.41 22.06 -6.07
N GLN A 114 -6.88 22.91 -6.94
CA GLN A 114 -7.30 24.33 -6.95
C GLN A 114 -8.75 24.47 -7.40
N ARG A 115 -9.17 23.58 -8.29
CA ARG A 115 -10.52 23.54 -8.83
C ARG A 115 -10.90 22.10 -9.16
N LEU A 116 -11.88 21.56 -8.47
CA LEU A 116 -12.35 20.20 -8.72
C LEU A 116 -13.27 20.13 -9.97
N PHE A 117 -14.02 21.20 -10.23
CA PHE A 117 -14.98 21.26 -11.33
C PHE A 117 -14.64 22.40 -12.30
N ILE A 118 -14.88 22.14 -13.59
CA ILE A 118 -14.76 23.15 -14.66
C ILE A 118 -16.02 24.00 -14.67
N ASP A 119 -15.88 25.31 -14.84
CA ASP A 119 -17.01 26.23 -14.97
C ASP A 119 -17.89 25.86 -16.17
N GLY A 120 -19.16 25.83 -15.95
CA GLY A 120 -20.16 25.56 -16.98
C GLY A 120 -21.18 24.50 -16.59
N TRP A 121 -22.25 24.40 -17.37
CA TRP A 121 -23.26 23.38 -17.18
C TRP A 121 -23.37 22.50 -18.44
N PRO A 122 -23.40 21.17 -18.34
CA PRO A 122 -23.26 20.38 -17.09
C PRO A 122 -21.87 20.47 -16.48
N LEU A 123 -21.80 20.53 -15.15
CA LEU A 123 -20.56 20.51 -14.40
C LEU A 123 -19.78 19.23 -14.71
N LYS A 124 -18.49 19.40 -14.96
CA LYS A 124 -17.58 18.30 -15.22
C LYS A 124 -16.37 18.42 -14.31
N VAL A 125 -15.89 17.30 -13.86
CA VAL A 125 -14.63 17.23 -13.09
C VAL A 125 -13.48 17.71 -13.96
N ASP A 126 -12.62 18.56 -13.40
CA ASP A 126 -11.37 18.96 -14.03
C ASP A 126 -10.35 17.82 -13.97
N ARG A 127 -10.29 17.07 -15.07
CA ARG A 127 -9.41 15.90 -15.15
C ARG A 127 -7.94 16.25 -14.93
N LYS A 128 -7.50 17.43 -15.34
CA LYS A 128 -6.10 17.83 -15.17
C LYS A 128 -5.74 17.99 -13.70
N GLU A 129 -6.62 18.61 -12.92
CA GLU A 129 -6.41 18.77 -11.47
C GLU A 129 -6.46 17.42 -10.75
N VAL A 130 -7.35 16.51 -11.19
CA VAL A 130 -7.42 15.15 -10.64
C VAL A 130 -6.17 14.35 -11.02
N ASP A 131 -5.71 14.44 -12.28
CA ASP A 131 -4.49 13.76 -12.73
C ASP A 131 -3.27 14.23 -11.92
N LEU A 132 -3.17 15.53 -11.64
CA LEU A 132 -2.12 16.08 -10.77
C LEU A 132 -2.20 15.55 -9.33
N LEU A 133 -3.41 15.39 -8.80
CA LEU A 133 -3.62 14.80 -7.47
C LEU A 133 -3.19 13.34 -7.46
N VAL A 134 -3.52 12.56 -8.50
CA VAL A 134 -3.09 11.17 -8.65
C VAL A 134 -1.57 11.06 -8.73
N GLU A 135 -0.93 11.91 -9.56
CA GLU A 135 0.53 11.94 -9.67
C GLU A 135 1.22 12.28 -8.34
N ASP A 136 0.64 13.18 -7.55
CA ASP A 136 1.18 13.55 -6.23
C ASP A 136 1.02 12.40 -5.23
N LEU A 137 -0.12 11.71 -5.27
CA LEU A 137 -0.40 10.52 -4.46
C LEU A 137 0.58 9.37 -4.81
N GLU A 138 0.74 9.04 -6.09
CA GLU A 138 1.68 8.01 -6.54
C GLU A 138 3.12 8.31 -6.13
N ARG A 139 3.53 9.57 -6.27
CA ARG A 139 4.87 10.03 -5.85
C ARG A 139 5.07 9.87 -4.34
N ARG A 140 4.03 10.13 -3.57
CA ARG A 140 4.09 10.02 -2.11
C ARG A 140 4.14 8.56 -1.67
N ILE A 141 3.32 7.69 -2.25
CA ILE A 141 3.39 6.24 -2.02
C ILE A 141 4.80 5.72 -2.33
N ALA A 142 5.35 6.06 -3.49
CA ALA A 142 6.69 5.63 -3.87
C ALA A 142 7.78 6.15 -2.93
N ALA A 143 7.63 7.37 -2.40
CA ALA A 143 8.58 7.93 -1.44
C ALA A 143 8.50 7.22 -0.08
N ASP A 144 7.30 6.90 0.40
CA ASP A 144 7.10 6.19 1.66
C ASP A 144 7.60 4.74 1.55
N GLU A 145 7.31 4.05 0.45
CA GLU A 145 7.85 2.71 0.17
C GLU A 145 9.39 2.71 0.11
N ALA A 146 9.99 3.69 -0.56
CA ALA A 146 11.44 3.80 -0.64
C ALA A 146 12.09 4.10 0.72
N ALA A 147 11.45 4.92 1.56
CA ALA A 147 11.91 5.21 2.91
C ALA A 147 11.85 3.96 3.77
N GLU A 148 10.76 3.20 3.70
CA GLU A 148 10.58 1.95 4.42
C GLU A 148 11.58 0.87 3.98
N LEU A 149 11.77 0.67 2.67
CA LEU A 149 12.79 -0.23 2.15
C LEU A 149 14.20 0.13 2.62
N THR A 150 14.49 1.43 2.71
CA THR A 150 15.79 1.92 3.21
C THR A 150 15.94 1.63 4.70
N ARG A 151 14.89 1.85 5.50
CA ARG A 151 14.86 1.54 6.93
C ARG A 151 15.11 0.05 7.16
N LEU A 152 14.37 -0.81 6.47
CA LEU A 152 14.50 -2.26 6.53
C LEU A 152 15.88 -2.75 6.12
N SER A 153 16.38 -2.28 4.98
CA SER A 153 17.70 -2.65 4.49
C SER A 153 18.79 -2.27 5.49
N THR A 154 18.67 -1.11 6.13
CA THR A 154 19.63 -0.64 7.13
C THR A 154 19.55 -1.48 8.40
N ALA A 155 18.35 -1.85 8.84
CA ALA A 155 18.13 -2.69 10.01
C ALA A 155 18.63 -4.14 9.80
N LEU A 156 18.43 -4.68 8.59
CA LEU A 156 18.83 -6.06 8.25
C LEU A 156 20.30 -6.21 7.86
N ALA A 157 20.97 -5.12 7.45
CA ALA A 157 22.36 -5.19 7.00
C ALA A 157 23.33 -5.82 8.03
N PRO A 158 23.26 -5.52 9.34
CA PRO A 158 24.12 -6.14 10.35
C PRO A 158 23.88 -7.65 10.51
N LEU A 159 22.66 -8.11 10.25
CA LEU A 159 22.28 -9.51 10.44
C LEU A 159 22.74 -10.42 9.30
N ARG A 160 23.17 -9.85 8.17
CA ARG A 160 23.62 -10.62 7.00
C ARG A 160 24.80 -11.55 7.32
N GLU A 161 25.77 -11.06 8.09
CA GLU A 161 26.96 -11.84 8.47
C GLU A 161 26.56 -12.99 9.40
N VAL A 162 25.75 -12.69 10.41
CA VAL A 162 25.23 -13.66 11.38
C VAL A 162 24.42 -14.75 10.69
N CYS A 163 23.53 -14.39 9.78
CA CYS A 163 22.76 -15.35 8.99
C CYS A 163 23.66 -16.23 8.10
N GLY A 164 24.72 -15.64 7.52
CA GLY A 164 25.71 -16.38 6.74
C GLY A 164 26.43 -17.44 7.58
N GLU A 165 26.92 -17.06 8.74
CA GLU A 165 27.57 -17.98 9.70
C GLU A 165 26.62 -19.06 10.19
N ALA A 166 25.35 -18.73 10.43
CA ALA A 166 24.31 -19.69 10.82
C ALA A 166 24.09 -20.75 9.74
N ILE A 167 23.96 -20.32 8.48
CA ILE A 167 23.78 -21.22 7.34
C ILE A 167 24.98 -22.15 7.20
N GLU A 168 26.20 -21.64 7.28
CA GLU A 168 27.42 -22.46 7.21
C GLU A 168 27.47 -23.49 8.34
N ALA A 169 27.16 -23.09 9.58
CA ALA A 169 27.10 -24.01 10.72
C ALA A 169 26.00 -25.09 10.55
N MET A 170 24.86 -24.74 9.99
CA MET A 170 23.79 -25.69 9.69
C MET A 170 24.21 -26.69 8.62
N VAL A 171 24.86 -26.25 7.56
CA VAL A 171 25.38 -27.13 6.49
C VAL A 171 26.42 -28.09 7.06
N GLU A 172 27.33 -27.61 7.91
CA GLU A 172 28.33 -28.47 8.59
C GLU A 172 27.65 -29.51 9.49
N LEU A 173 26.64 -29.10 10.27
CA LEU A 173 25.88 -29.99 11.13
C LEU A 173 25.14 -31.06 10.32
N ASP A 174 24.50 -30.70 9.21
CA ASP A 174 23.79 -31.65 8.32
C ASP A 174 24.77 -32.68 7.75
N GLN A 175 25.96 -32.25 7.32
CA GLN A 175 27.02 -33.17 6.86
C GLN A 175 27.42 -34.16 7.96
N TRP A 176 27.64 -33.69 9.17
CA TRP A 176 27.99 -34.56 10.29
C TRP A 176 26.87 -35.52 10.67
N LEU A 177 25.62 -35.06 10.63
CA LEU A 177 24.45 -35.90 10.88
C LEU A 177 24.28 -36.97 9.79
N ALA A 178 24.50 -36.63 8.53
CA ALA A 178 24.45 -37.55 7.42
C ALA A 178 25.52 -38.69 7.58
N VAL A 179 26.75 -38.27 7.90
CA VAL A 179 27.85 -39.23 8.16
C VAL A 179 27.53 -40.09 9.38
N ALA A 180 27.04 -39.52 10.47
CA ALA A 180 26.68 -40.28 11.67
C ALA A 180 25.59 -41.29 11.42
N ARG A 181 24.49 -40.90 10.75
CA ARG A 181 23.39 -41.81 10.35
C ARG A 181 23.87 -42.92 9.46
N TRP A 182 24.71 -42.60 8.47
CA TRP A 182 25.28 -43.57 7.58
C TRP A 182 26.18 -44.59 8.35
N SER A 183 27.04 -44.05 9.24
CA SER A 183 27.95 -44.84 10.06
C SER A 183 27.22 -45.80 11.02
N GLU A 184 26.10 -45.32 11.59
CA GLU A 184 25.23 -46.14 12.44
C GLU A 184 24.57 -47.26 11.65
N ALA A 185 23.94 -46.92 10.50
CA ALA A 185 23.27 -47.86 9.63
C ALA A 185 24.21 -48.98 9.12
N HIS A 186 25.46 -48.66 8.85
CA HIS A 186 26.46 -49.57 8.34
C HIS A 186 27.40 -50.15 9.42
N ARG A 187 27.12 -49.92 10.69
CA ARG A 187 27.94 -50.38 11.84
C ARG A 187 29.39 -50.02 11.67
N CYS A 188 29.70 -48.81 11.25
CA CYS A 188 31.07 -48.33 11.13
C CYS A 188 31.73 -48.22 12.49
N VAL A 189 33.04 -48.47 12.56
CA VAL A 189 33.86 -48.31 13.77
C VAL A 189 34.79 -47.14 13.59
N ARG A 190 35.13 -46.51 14.70
CA ARG A 190 36.09 -45.39 14.71
C ARG A 190 37.48 -45.92 14.35
N PRO A 191 38.21 -45.33 13.40
CA PRO A 191 39.53 -45.76 13.03
C PRO A 191 40.52 -45.48 14.19
N THR A 192 41.47 -46.43 14.38
CA THR A 192 42.59 -46.20 15.27
C THR A 192 43.73 -45.61 14.45
N MET A 193 44.25 -44.46 14.90
CA MET A 193 45.36 -43.80 14.21
C MET A 193 46.66 -44.55 14.53
N VAL A 194 47.45 -44.84 13.48
CA VAL A 194 48.76 -45.49 13.53
C VAL A 194 49.81 -44.54 12.95
N GLU A 195 51.06 -44.64 13.40
CA GLU A 195 52.12 -43.73 12.97
C GLU A 195 52.50 -43.90 11.50
N HIS A 196 52.43 -45.12 10.98
CA HIS A 196 52.77 -45.46 9.60
C HIS A 196 51.84 -46.54 9.01
N GLY A 197 51.51 -46.32 7.76
CA GLY A 197 50.72 -47.30 7.00
C GLY A 197 49.19 -47.21 7.20
N LEU A 198 48.47 -47.98 6.43
CA LEU A 198 47.04 -48.15 6.52
C LEU A 198 46.72 -49.65 6.65
N VAL A 199 46.09 -50.02 7.74
CA VAL A 199 45.60 -51.41 7.94
C VAL A 199 44.08 -51.38 7.89
N VAL A 200 43.51 -52.08 6.94
CA VAL A 200 42.05 -52.18 6.79
C VAL A 200 41.65 -53.64 7.11
N VAL A 201 40.84 -53.77 8.16
CA VAL A 201 40.26 -55.09 8.54
C VAL A 201 38.77 -55.02 8.21
N GLU A 202 38.28 -55.97 7.41
CA GLU A 202 36.87 -56.04 6.99
C GLU A 202 36.35 -54.76 6.34
N GLY A 203 37.15 -54.15 5.47
CA GLY A 203 36.77 -52.92 4.75
C GLY A 203 35.54 -53.12 3.87
N ARG A 204 34.58 -52.19 3.98
CA ARG A 204 33.38 -52.14 3.13
C ARG A 204 33.43 -50.89 2.24
N HIS A 205 33.09 -51.10 0.98
CA HIS A 205 32.97 -49.97 0.05
C HIS A 205 31.60 -49.32 0.20
N PRO A 206 31.50 -47.97 0.39
CA PRO A 206 30.23 -47.28 0.66
C PRO A 206 29.16 -47.49 -0.41
N LEU A 207 29.56 -47.66 -1.66
CA LEU A 207 28.63 -47.82 -2.81
C LEU A 207 28.38 -49.26 -3.22
N LEU A 208 29.14 -50.23 -2.70
CA LEU A 208 29.02 -51.66 -3.08
C LEU A 208 28.25 -52.50 -2.06
N GLY A 209 27.77 -51.92 -0.99
CA GLY A 209 27.04 -52.61 0.07
C GLY A 209 25.58 -52.24 0.18
N ILE A 210 25.02 -51.60 -0.85
CA ILE A 210 23.60 -51.25 -0.92
C ILE A 210 22.93 -52.28 -1.84
N GLU A 211 22.47 -53.40 -1.29
CA GLU A 211 21.39 -54.21 -1.80
C GLU A 211 20.15 -54.05 -0.94
#